data_564208513a650c152f3efef3e968df10
#
_entry.id   564208513a650c152f3efef3e968df10
#
_cell.length_a   1.000
_cell.length_b   1.000
_cell.length_c   1.000
_cell.angle_alpha   90.00
_cell.angle_beta   90.00
_cell.angle_gamma   90.00
#
_symmetry.space_group_name_H-M   'P 1'
#
loop_
_entity.id
_entity.type
_entity.pdbx_description
1 polymer ?
#
loop_
_entity_poly.entity_id
_entity_poly.type
_entity_poly.pdbx_seq_one_letter_code
_entity_poly.pdbx_strand_id
1 'polypeptide(L)'
;VYECLKASDVYIMPSVSEPFGISPLEAMQCEVPTIISKQSGCAEILDKCIKVDYWDIHAMADAIYSICNYPALYEYLKTEGKKEVDAITWDKVGERILARYKKLLGIK
;
A
#
# COMPACT_ATOMS: atom_id res chain seq x y z
N VAL A 1 7.91 15.30 -3.50
CA VAL A 1 7.11 14.14 -3.09
C VAL A 1 7.83 13.34 -2.02
N TYR A 2 9.09 13.00 -2.25
CA TYR A 2 9.86 12.19 -1.32
C TYR A 2 10.02 12.85 0.05
N GLU A 3 10.27 14.16 0.06
CA GLU A 3 10.41 14.93 1.30
C GLU A 3 9.10 15.00 2.07
N CYS A 4 7.98 15.15 1.36
CA CYS A 4 6.65 15.12 1.98
C CYS A 4 6.35 13.77 2.62
N LEU A 5 6.71 12.67 1.97
CA LEU A 5 6.51 11.33 2.51
C LEU A 5 7.34 11.11 3.78
N LYS A 6 8.59 11.55 3.80
CA LYS A 6 9.44 11.42 4.98
C LYS A 6 8.92 12.22 6.18
N ALA A 7 8.23 13.32 5.93
CA ALA A 7 7.66 14.17 6.97
C ALA A 7 6.28 13.71 7.42
N SER A 8 5.67 12.75 6.72
CA SER A 8 4.33 12.27 7.02
C SER A 8 4.34 11.17 8.08
N ASP A 9 3.31 11.14 8.90
CA ASP A 9 3.12 10.09 9.91
C ASP A 9 2.31 8.92 9.36
N VAL A 10 1.38 9.19 8.44
CA VAL A 10 0.51 8.18 7.82
C VAL A 10 0.26 8.57 6.37
N TYR A 11 0.26 7.59 5.49
CA TYR A 11 -0.12 7.76 4.08
C TYR A 11 -1.43 7.03 3.82
N ILE A 12 -2.37 7.69 3.17
CA ILE A 12 -3.65 7.08 2.82
C ILE A 12 -3.94 7.25 1.32
N MET A 13 -4.36 6.17 0.68
CA MET A 13 -4.74 6.17 -0.73
C MET A 13 -6.09 5.47 -0.91
N PRO A 14 -7.20 6.22 -0.83
CA PRO A 14 -8.55 5.66 -0.94
C PRO A 14 -9.03 5.57 -2.39
N SER A 15 -8.23 5.04 -3.29
CA SER A 15 -8.54 4.97 -4.72
C SER A 15 -9.57 3.91 -5.05
N VAL A 16 -10.48 4.22 -5.95
CA VAL A 16 -11.51 3.30 -6.44
C VAL A 16 -10.93 2.34 -7.47
N SER A 17 -10.10 2.85 -8.36
CA SER A 17 -9.56 2.09 -9.47
C SER A 17 -8.14 2.54 -9.76
N GLU A 18 -7.20 1.88 -9.15
CA GLU A 18 -5.78 2.12 -9.36
C GLU A 18 -5.16 0.80 -9.81
N PRO A 19 -4.78 0.64 -11.10
CA PRO A 19 -4.23 -0.63 -11.59
C PRO A 19 -2.98 -1.05 -10.81
N PHE A 20 -2.09 -0.08 -10.56
CA PHE A 20 -0.92 -0.29 -9.74
C PHE A 20 -0.41 1.06 -9.26
N GLY A 21 -0.50 1.30 -7.95
CA GLY A 21 -0.03 2.55 -7.35
C GLY A 21 1.42 2.44 -6.91
N ILE A 22 2.28 3.31 -7.42
CA ILE A 22 3.67 3.38 -7.00
C ILE A 22 3.78 4.15 -5.69
N SER A 23 2.89 5.12 -5.47
CA SER A 23 2.93 5.96 -4.28
C SER A 23 2.86 5.22 -2.94
N PRO A 24 2.01 4.18 -2.77
CA PRO A 24 2.04 3.40 -1.54
C PRO A 24 3.38 2.71 -1.30
N LEU A 25 4.02 2.21 -2.36
CA LEU A 25 5.33 1.59 -2.26
C LEU A 25 6.39 2.60 -1.80
N GLU A 26 6.34 3.81 -2.35
CA GLU A 26 7.25 4.88 -1.94
C GLU A 26 7.03 5.28 -0.48
N ALA A 27 5.79 5.37 -0.03
CA ALA A 27 5.47 5.69 1.35
C ALA A 27 6.01 4.62 2.31
N MET A 28 5.81 3.36 1.99
CA MET A 28 6.32 2.25 2.79
C MET A 28 7.84 2.22 2.81
N GLN A 29 8.47 2.56 1.69
CA GLN A 29 9.93 2.66 1.61
C GLN A 29 10.49 3.79 2.48
N CYS A 30 9.72 4.85 2.69
CA CYS A 30 10.05 5.95 3.59
C CYS A 30 9.71 5.64 5.05
N GLU A 31 9.34 4.41 5.36
CA GLU A 31 8.94 3.97 6.69
C GLU A 31 7.69 4.69 7.21
N VAL A 32 6.73 4.95 6.32
CA VAL A 32 5.45 5.58 6.66
C VAL A 32 4.37 4.50 6.67
N PRO A 33 3.63 4.32 7.78
CA PRO A 33 2.48 3.42 7.80
C PRO A 33 1.47 3.81 6.73
N THR A 34 0.96 2.83 6.00
CA THR A 34 0.17 3.06 4.80
C THR A 34 -1.21 2.41 4.90
N ILE A 35 -2.23 3.15 4.47
CA ILE A 35 -3.61 2.68 4.38
C ILE A 35 -4.00 2.77 2.90
N ILE A 36 -4.45 1.66 2.32
CA ILE A 36 -4.87 1.62 0.92
C ILE A 36 -6.28 1.05 0.82
N SER A 37 -6.94 1.31 -0.30
CA SER A 37 -8.24 0.68 -0.55
C SER A 37 -8.03 -0.76 -1.03
N LYS A 38 -8.95 -1.65 -0.64
CA LYS A 38 -8.94 -3.05 -1.09
C LYS A 38 -9.10 -3.16 -2.60
N GLN A 39 -9.67 -2.14 -3.22
CA GLN A 39 -9.94 -2.09 -4.65
C GLN A 39 -8.74 -1.64 -5.48
N SER A 40 -7.66 -1.20 -4.83
CA SER A 40 -6.45 -0.79 -5.55
C SER A 40 -5.65 -2.00 -6.03
N GLY A 41 -4.92 -1.84 -7.12
CA GLY A 41 -4.08 -2.91 -7.68
C GLY A 41 -2.96 -3.35 -6.73
N CYS A 42 -2.41 -2.43 -5.97
CA CYS A 42 -1.33 -2.76 -5.03
C CYS A 42 -1.83 -3.55 -3.82
N ALA A 43 -3.14 -3.57 -3.54
CA ALA A 43 -3.70 -4.37 -2.46
C ALA A 43 -3.49 -5.88 -2.67
N GLU A 44 -3.31 -6.31 -3.89
CA GLU A 44 -3.03 -7.71 -4.20
C GLU A 44 -1.61 -8.13 -3.85
N ILE A 45 -0.71 -7.17 -3.77
CA ILE A 45 0.72 -7.42 -3.60
C ILE A 45 1.17 -7.13 -2.18
N LEU A 46 0.63 -6.07 -1.57
CA LEU A 46 1.07 -5.59 -0.27
C LEU A 46 0.26 -6.20 0.87
N ASP A 47 0.95 -6.73 1.88
CA ASP A 47 0.33 -7.32 3.05
C ASP A 47 0.59 -6.53 4.34
N LYS A 48 1.67 -5.75 4.37
CA LYS A 48 2.08 -5.00 5.57
C LYS A 48 1.56 -3.56 5.56
N CYS A 49 0.32 -3.41 5.12
CA CYS A 49 -0.42 -2.15 5.13
C CYS A 49 -1.86 -2.44 5.54
N ILE A 50 -2.57 -1.40 5.95
CA ILE A 50 -3.98 -1.55 6.30
C ILE A 50 -4.81 -1.40 5.03
N LYS A 51 -5.72 -2.33 4.80
CA LYS A 51 -6.60 -2.34 3.63
C LYS A 51 -8.03 -2.11 4.07
N VAL A 52 -8.69 -1.11 3.47
CA VAL A 52 -10.08 -0.77 3.78
C VAL A 52 -10.85 -0.60 2.48
N ASP A 53 -12.17 -0.78 2.52
CA ASP A 53 -13.01 -0.49 1.37
C ASP A 53 -13.02 1.01 1.10
N TYR A 54 -12.98 1.42 -0.18
CA TYR A 54 -12.84 2.84 -0.52
C TYR A 54 -14.00 3.70 -0.04
N TRP A 55 -15.17 3.11 0.17
CA TRP A 55 -16.37 3.81 0.65
C TRP A 55 -16.47 3.86 2.19
N ASP A 56 -15.64 3.09 2.89
CA ASP A 56 -15.76 2.94 4.33
C ASP A 56 -14.95 3.99 5.07
N ILE A 57 -15.54 5.16 5.21
CA ILE A 57 -14.93 6.32 5.88
C ILE A 57 -14.64 6.00 7.35
N HIS A 58 -15.52 5.26 8.00
CA HIS A 58 -15.35 4.90 9.41
C HIS A 58 -14.13 3.97 9.60
N ALA A 59 -13.97 2.98 8.73
CA ALA A 59 -12.80 2.12 8.80
C ALA A 59 -11.50 2.89 8.55
N MET A 60 -11.53 3.85 7.63
CA MET A 60 -10.36 4.71 7.38
C MET A 60 -10.03 5.55 8.61
N ALA A 61 -11.03 6.15 9.23
CA ALA A 61 -10.84 6.95 10.44
C ALA A 61 -10.32 6.10 11.60
N ASP A 62 -10.87 4.90 11.78
CA ASP A 62 -10.42 3.97 12.82
C ASP A 62 -8.97 3.52 12.59
N ALA A 63 -8.59 3.28 11.34
CA ALA A 63 -7.23 2.89 10.99
C ALA A 63 -6.25 4.02 11.32
N ILE A 64 -6.57 5.26 10.93
CA ILE A 64 -5.74 6.42 11.23
C ILE A 64 -5.60 6.60 12.75
N TYR A 65 -6.71 6.53 13.46
CA TYR A 65 -6.72 6.65 14.92
C TYR A 65 -5.83 5.59 15.56
N SER A 66 -5.97 4.35 15.12
CA SER A 66 -5.19 3.23 15.68
C SER A 66 -3.69 3.40 15.44
N ILE A 67 -3.29 3.82 14.24
CA ILE A 67 -1.89 4.05 13.92
C ILE A 67 -1.33 5.17 14.80
N CYS A 68 -2.08 6.24 14.98
CA CYS A 68 -1.61 7.40 15.75
C CYS A 68 -1.57 7.16 17.26
N ASN A 69 -2.39 6.24 17.77
CA ASN A 69 -2.56 6.05 19.21
C ASN A 69 -1.97 4.75 19.76
N TYR A 70 -1.60 3.81 18.90
CA TYR A 70 -1.00 2.54 19.34
C TYR A 70 0.43 2.43 18.80
N PRO A 71 1.44 2.76 19.64
CA PRO A 71 2.84 2.76 19.21
C PRO A 71 3.31 1.42 18.64
N ALA A 72 2.82 0.31 19.18
CA ALA A 72 3.21 -1.02 18.69
C ALA A 72 2.73 -1.25 17.25
N LEU A 73 1.52 -0.81 16.92
CA LEU A 73 1.00 -0.92 15.56
C LEU A 73 1.78 -0.01 14.61
N TYR A 74 2.07 1.21 15.03
CA TYR A 74 2.84 2.16 14.25
C TYR A 74 4.22 1.59 13.89
N GLU A 75 4.94 1.09 14.88
CA GLU A 75 6.28 0.52 14.67
C GLU A 75 6.23 -0.75 13.82
N TYR A 76 5.21 -1.59 14.00
CA TYR A 76 5.03 -2.78 13.19
C TYR A 76 4.86 -2.43 11.71
N LEU A 77 3.94 -1.52 11.41
CA LEU A 77 3.67 -1.13 10.02
C LEU A 77 4.86 -0.41 9.40
N LYS A 78 5.53 0.43 10.17
CA LYS A 78 6.71 1.14 9.74
C LYS A 78 7.83 0.18 9.35
N THR A 79 8.15 -0.75 10.24
CA THR A 79 9.28 -1.67 10.06
C THR A 79 8.97 -2.76 9.06
N GLU A 80 7.84 -3.43 9.21
CA GLU A 80 7.47 -4.56 8.35
C GLU A 80 7.08 -4.10 6.96
N GLY A 81 6.47 -2.92 6.85
CA GLY A 81 6.15 -2.34 5.55
C GLY A 81 7.39 -2.08 4.71
N LYS A 82 8.42 -1.50 5.33
CA LYS A 82 9.69 -1.25 4.64
C LYS A 82 10.35 -2.55 4.20
N LYS A 83 10.36 -3.57 5.07
CA LYS A 83 10.91 -4.89 4.74
C LYS A 83 10.19 -5.51 3.56
N GLU A 84 8.87 -5.41 3.52
CA GLU A 84 8.07 -5.96 2.43
C GLU A 84 8.40 -5.29 1.11
N VAL A 85 8.46 -3.96 1.09
CA VAL A 85 8.76 -3.20 -0.13
C VAL A 85 10.18 -3.48 -0.61
N ASP A 86 11.14 -3.53 0.30
CA ASP A 86 12.53 -3.81 -0.06
C ASP A 86 12.70 -5.22 -0.65
N ALA A 87 11.81 -6.15 -0.28
CA ALA A 87 11.82 -7.51 -0.81
C ALA A 87 11.12 -7.61 -2.18
N ILE A 88 10.34 -6.61 -2.57
CA ILE A 88 9.67 -6.59 -3.87
C ILE A 88 10.68 -6.16 -4.93
N THR A 89 10.90 -7.02 -5.93
CA THR A 89 11.76 -6.69 -7.06
C THR A 89 10.92 -6.22 -8.24
N TRP A 90 11.49 -5.37 -9.08
CA TRP A 90 10.83 -4.92 -10.30
C TRP A 90 10.47 -6.09 -11.21
N ASP A 91 11.27 -7.16 -11.20
CA ASP A 91 11.00 -8.37 -11.97
C ASP A 91 9.69 -9.02 -11.54
N LYS A 92 9.47 -9.15 -10.23
CA LYS A 92 8.22 -9.71 -9.71
C LYS A 92 7.02 -8.84 -10.05
N VAL A 93 7.17 -7.53 -9.97
CA VAL A 93 6.13 -6.57 -10.36
C VAL A 93 5.85 -6.70 -11.85
N GLY A 94 6.89 -6.76 -12.67
CA GLY A 94 6.76 -6.93 -14.10
C GLY A 94 6.07 -8.22 -14.48
N GLU A 95 6.38 -9.32 -13.81
CA GLU A 95 5.74 -10.61 -14.02
C GLU A 95 4.23 -10.56 -13.72
N ARG A 96 3.85 -9.89 -12.64
CA ARG A 96 2.43 -9.75 -12.29
C ARG A 96 1.67 -8.89 -13.30
N ILE A 97 2.27 -7.80 -13.74
CA ILE A 97 1.67 -6.93 -14.76
C ILE A 97 1.53 -7.71 -16.06
N LEU A 98 2.57 -8.42 -16.48
CA LEU A 98 2.56 -9.22 -17.69
C LEU A 98 1.49 -10.32 -17.63
N ALA A 99 1.39 -11.01 -16.50
CA ALA A 99 0.37 -12.04 -16.31
C ALA A 99 -1.05 -11.46 -16.43
N ARG A 100 -1.26 -10.26 -15.90
CA ARG A 100 -2.55 -9.58 -15.99
C ARG A 100 -2.89 -9.18 -17.41
N TYR A 101 -1.92 -8.65 -18.16
CA TYR A 101 -2.09 -8.34 -19.57
C TYR A 101 -2.41 -9.59 -20.39
N LYS A 102 -1.69 -10.67 -20.17
CA LYS A 102 -1.94 -11.94 -20.84
C LYS A 102 -3.37 -12.43 -20.59
N LYS A 103 -3.84 -12.34 -19.35
CA LYS A 103 -5.20 -12.74 -18.99
C LYS A 103 -6.23 -11.89 -19.70
N LEU A 104 -6.05 -10.57 -19.76
CA LEU A 104 -6.97 -9.64 -20.41
C LEU A 104 -7.03 -9.86 -21.91
N LEU A 105 -5.90 -10.21 -22.54
CA LEU A 105 -5.80 -10.44 -23.97
C LEU A 105 -6.11 -11.87 -24.38
N GLY A 106 -6.38 -12.76 -23.42
CA GLY A 106 -6.63 -14.17 -23.70
C GLY A 106 -5.40 -14.95 -24.14
N ILE A 107 -4.22 -14.45 -23.84
CA ILE A 107 -2.95 -15.11 -24.16
C ILE A 107 -2.53 -15.98 -22.97
N LYS A 108 -2.09 -17.20 -23.25
CA LYS A 108 -1.59 -18.10 -22.21
C LYS A 108 -0.10 -17.93 -21.93
#